data_3ea7d8af609edace9df8e440bf0ab5d7
#
_entry.id   3ea7d8af609edace9df8e440bf0ab5d7
#
_cell.length_a   1.000
_cell.length_b   1.000
_cell.length_c   1.000
_cell.angle_alpha   90.00
_cell.angle_beta   90.00
_cell.angle_gamma   90.00
#
_symmetry.space_group_name_H-M   'P 1'
#
loop_
_entity.id
_entity.type
_entity.pdbx_description
1 polymer ?
#
loop_
_entity_poly.entity_id
_entity_poly.type
_entity_poly.pdbx_seq_one_letter_code
_entity_poly.pdbx_strand_id
1 'polypeptide(L)'
;MDLRKRDKRSVAEEKAVTGVGMRYVNVPMTGLRPPTEAEITKILTLLEDDLAGPVFVHCRRGADRTGTVIAAYRVHHDHWENRRALREAMSNGMNFIQLPRQHYIRTFRPASIHLEAAPKPSSP
;
A
#
# COMPACT_ATOMS: atom_id res chain seq x y z
N MET A 1 -3.59 -0.08 -7.77
CA MET A 1 -3.50 -1.13 -6.74
C MET A 1 -4.76 -1.08 -5.88
N ASP A 2 -5.46 -2.18 -5.83
CA ASP A 2 -6.72 -2.31 -5.12
C ASP A 2 -6.50 -3.12 -3.83
N LEU A 3 -6.79 -2.51 -2.69
CA LEU A 3 -6.61 -3.11 -1.37
C LEU A 3 -7.89 -3.78 -0.85
N ARG A 4 -8.95 -3.79 -1.64
CA ARG A 4 -10.22 -4.39 -1.24
C ARG A 4 -10.18 -5.91 -1.41
N LYS A 5 -11.08 -6.59 -0.70
CA LYS A 5 -11.33 -7.99 -0.91
C LYS A 5 -11.75 -8.25 -2.37
N ARG A 6 -11.28 -9.35 -2.93
CA ARG A 6 -11.66 -9.76 -4.29
C ARG A 6 -13.17 -10.08 -4.35
N ASP A 7 -13.89 -9.34 -5.18
CA ASP A 7 -15.33 -9.51 -5.40
C ASP A 7 -15.71 -9.09 -6.85
N LYS A 8 -16.99 -9.00 -7.13
CA LYS A 8 -17.49 -8.60 -8.46
C LYS A 8 -17.01 -7.19 -8.85
N ARG A 9 -16.84 -6.28 -7.90
CA ARG A 9 -16.38 -4.91 -8.15
C ARG A 9 -14.91 -4.91 -8.55
N SER A 10 -14.09 -5.66 -7.86
CA SER A 10 -12.65 -5.78 -8.19
C SER A 10 -12.44 -6.44 -9.55
N VAL A 11 -13.24 -7.44 -9.89
CA VAL A 11 -13.20 -8.09 -11.22
C VAL A 11 -13.59 -7.09 -12.31
N ALA A 12 -14.64 -6.31 -12.09
CA ALA A 12 -15.08 -5.29 -13.05
C ALA A 12 -14.02 -4.19 -13.22
N GLU A 13 -13.39 -3.76 -12.13
CA GLU A 13 -12.33 -2.77 -12.17
C GLU A 13 -11.10 -3.30 -12.90
N GLU A 14 -10.67 -4.54 -12.62
CA GLU A 14 -9.56 -5.15 -13.32
C GLU A 14 -9.78 -5.14 -14.83
N LYS A 15 -10.98 -5.51 -15.28
CA LYS A 15 -11.35 -5.49 -16.69
C LYS A 15 -11.26 -4.07 -17.29
N ALA A 16 -11.77 -3.07 -16.58
CA ALA A 16 -11.73 -1.68 -17.02
C ALA A 16 -10.30 -1.15 -17.08
N VAL A 17 -9.50 -1.39 -16.06
CA VAL A 17 -8.11 -0.92 -15.93
C VAL A 17 -7.23 -1.58 -16.99
N THR A 18 -7.29 -2.88 -17.14
CA THR A 18 -6.49 -3.60 -18.15
C THR A 18 -6.95 -3.28 -19.57
N GLY A 19 -8.23 -2.98 -19.75
CA GLY A 19 -8.80 -2.59 -21.04
C GLY A 19 -8.24 -1.27 -21.59
N VAL A 20 -7.72 -0.40 -20.73
CA VAL A 20 -7.05 0.85 -21.14
C VAL A 20 -5.52 0.76 -21.10
N GLY A 21 -4.97 -0.44 -20.98
CA GLY A 21 -3.54 -0.68 -21.02
C GLY A 21 -2.82 -0.44 -19.70
N MET A 22 -3.53 -0.27 -18.60
CA MET A 22 -2.94 -0.12 -17.27
C MET A 22 -2.83 -1.46 -16.56
N ARG A 23 -1.86 -1.58 -15.66
CA ARG A 23 -1.69 -2.76 -14.83
C ARG A 23 -2.60 -2.69 -13.61
N TYR A 24 -3.30 -3.78 -13.34
CA TYR A 24 -4.12 -3.94 -12.15
C TYR A 24 -3.45 -4.92 -11.17
N VAL A 25 -3.35 -4.53 -9.91
CA VAL A 25 -2.86 -5.40 -8.83
C VAL A 25 -3.83 -5.33 -7.67
N ASN A 26 -4.28 -6.48 -7.21
CA ASN A 26 -5.11 -6.61 -6.02
C ASN A 26 -4.29 -7.24 -4.88
N VAL A 27 -4.17 -6.51 -3.78
CA VAL A 27 -3.57 -7.02 -2.53
C VAL A 27 -4.65 -6.89 -1.46
N PRO A 28 -5.49 -7.92 -1.28
CA PRO A 28 -6.63 -7.81 -0.40
C PRO A 28 -6.22 -7.68 1.06
N MET A 29 -6.66 -6.60 1.68
CA MET A 29 -6.54 -6.36 3.11
C MET A 29 -7.93 -6.47 3.73
N THR A 30 -8.13 -7.42 4.61
CA THR A 30 -9.46 -7.73 5.17
C THR A 30 -9.55 -7.35 6.65
N GLY A 31 -10.76 -7.02 7.08
CA GLY A 31 -11.04 -6.70 8.49
C GLY A 31 -10.35 -5.42 8.97
N LEU A 32 -10.16 -5.33 10.28
CA LEU A 32 -9.54 -4.19 10.95
C LEU A 32 -8.05 -4.40 11.22
N ARG A 33 -7.51 -5.54 10.84
CA ARG A 33 -6.11 -5.88 11.09
C ARG A 33 -5.15 -5.04 10.24
N PRO A 34 -3.96 -4.75 10.76
CA PRO A 34 -2.89 -4.18 9.94
C PRO A 34 -2.40 -5.19 8.89
N PRO A 35 -1.64 -4.73 7.88
CA PRO A 35 -1.07 -5.65 6.90
C PRO A 35 -0.09 -6.62 7.55
N THR A 36 -0.01 -7.81 7.01
CA THR A 36 1.06 -8.75 7.35
C THR A 36 2.39 -8.28 6.75
N GLU A 37 3.50 -8.81 7.24
CA GLU A 37 4.81 -8.51 6.67
C GLU A 37 4.89 -8.88 5.19
N ALA A 38 4.34 -10.03 4.80
CA ALA A 38 4.29 -10.44 3.40
C ALA A 38 3.46 -9.48 2.53
N GLU A 39 2.32 -9.03 3.03
CA GLU A 39 1.47 -8.07 2.33
C GLU A 39 2.16 -6.72 2.14
N ILE A 40 2.73 -6.16 3.20
CA ILE A 40 3.38 -4.85 3.11
C ILE A 40 4.66 -4.90 2.26
N THR A 41 5.42 -6.00 2.33
CA THR A 41 6.60 -6.19 1.49
C THR A 41 6.21 -6.19 0.01
N LYS A 42 5.18 -6.92 -0.36
CA LYS A 42 4.66 -6.94 -1.72
C LYS A 42 4.20 -5.56 -2.19
N ILE A 43 3.46 -4.86 -1.33
CA ILE A 43 2.95 -3.52 -1.63
C ILE A 43 4.10 -2.54 -1.84
N LEU A 44 5.06 -2.48 -0.91
CA LEU A 44 6.20 -1.58 -1.00
C LEU A 44 7.09 -1.90 -2.20
N THR A 45 7.30 -3.17 -2.50
CA THR A 45 8.04 -3.58 -3.71
C THR A 45 7.42 -2.97 -4.96
N LEU A 46 6.09 -3.00 -5.07
CA LEU A 46 5.38 -2.43 -6.21
C LEU A 46 5.41 -0.90 -6.24
N LEU A 47 5.26 -0.27 -5.06
CA LEU A 47 5.24 1.20 -4.96
C LEU A 47 6.62 1.81 -5.18
N GLU A 48 7.68 1.12 -4.79
CA GLU A 48 9.06 1.61 -4.88
C GLU A 48 9.77 1.14 -6.15
N ASP A 49 9.07 0.47 -7.05
CA ASP A 49 9.60 0.07 -8.35
C ASP A 49 9.57 1.25 -9.32
N ASP A 50 10.75 1.82 -9.61
CA ASP A 50 10.89 2.96 -10.52
C ASP A 50 10.40 2.65 -11.94
N LEU A 51 10.37 1.39 -12.34
CA LEU A 51 9.91 0.97 -13.66
C LEU A 51 8.39 0.82 -13.74
N ALA A 52 7.70 0.74 -12.61
CA ALA A 52 6.25 0.59 -12.58
C ALA A 52 5.51 1.89 -12.94
N GLY A 53 6.16 3.04 -12.82
CA GLY A 53 5.53 4.34 -13.01
C GLY A 53 4.60 4.72 -11.85
N PRO A 54 3.76 5.74 -12.03
CA PRO A 54 2.83 6.18 -11.00
C PRO A 54 1.82 5.09 -10.65
N VAL A 55 1.57 4.91 -9.35
CA VAL A 55 0.63 3.91 -8.83
C VAL A 55 -0.52 4.61 -8.13
N PHE A 56 -1.73 4.29 -8.56
CA PHE A 56 -2.95 4.69 -7.84
C PHE A 56 -3.32 3.59 -6.84
N VAL A 57 -3.29 3.93 -5.56
CA VAL A 57 -3.63 3.01 -4.47
C VAL A 57 -5.00 3.38 -3.91
N HIS A 58 -5.89 2.42 -3.81
CA HIS A 58 -7.20 2.67 -3.24
C HIS A 58 -7.74 1.47 -2.44
N CYS A 59 -8.71 1.77 -1.60
CA CYS A 59 -9.55 0.82 -0.90
C CYS A 59 -11.01 1.29 -1.04
N ARG A 60 -11.90 0.91 -0.14
CA ARG A 60 -13.31 1.28 -0.29
C ARG A 60 -13.53 2.79 -0.12
N ARG A 61 -12.89 3.44 0.89
CA ARG A 61 -13.05 4.87 1.18
C ARG A 61 -11.76 5.67 1.01
N GLY A 62 -10.65 5.01 0.70
CA GLY A 62 -9.35 5.65 0.54
C GLY A 62 -8.72 6.16 1.82
N ALA A 63 -9.21 5.78 2.99
CA ALA A 63 -8.77 6.31 4.27
C ALA A 63 -8.00 5.31 5.14
N ASP A 64 -8.63 4.20 5.53
CA ASP A 64 -8.04 3.32 6.55
C ASP A 64 -6.94 2.41 5.99
N ARG A 65 -7.26 1.55 5.04
CA ARG A 65 -6.29 0.63 4.42
C ARG A 65 -5.27 1.38 3.58
N THR A 66 -5.73 2.29 2.75
CA THR A 66 -4.87 3.14 1.92
C THR A 66 -3.98 4.01 2.79
N GLY A 67 -4.52 4.63 3.84
CA GLY A 67 -3.74 5.45 4.78
C GLY A 67 -2.63 4.66 5.47
N THR A 68 -2.89 3.41 5.85
CA THR A 68 -1.88 2.54 6.47
C THR A 68 -0.73 2.23 5.49
N VAL A 69 -1.07 1.90 4.26
CA VAL A 69 -0.09 1.58 3.20
C VAL A 69 0.75 2.81 2.85
N ILE A 70 0.13 3.96 2.67
CA ILE A 70 0.83 5.20 2.34
C ILE A 70 1.73 5.63 3.51
N ALA A 71 1.28 5.47 4.76
CA ALA A 71 2.11 5.77 5.92
C ALA A 71 3.36 4.88 5.96
N ALA A 72 3.23 3.59 5.71
CA ALA A 72 4.37 2.68 5.62
C ALA A 72 5.33 3.08 4.48
N TYR A 73 4.81 3.46 3.34
CA TYR A 73 5.60 3.99 2.23
C TYR A 73 6.36 5.26 2.63
N ARG A 74 5.71 6.21 3.30
CA ARG A 74 6.36 7.43 3.77
C ARG A 74 7.53 7.14 4.71
N VAL A 75 7.35 6.20 5.62
CA VAL A 75 8.42 5.82 6.56
C VAL A 75 9.54 5.06 5.85
N HIS A 76 9.20 4.10 5.00
CA HIS A 76 10.18 3.25 4.33
C HIS A 76 10.94 3.97 3.21
N HIS A 77 10.23 4.63 2.31
CA HIS A 77 10.80 5.28 1.12
C HIS A 77 11.23 6.72 1.37
N ASP A 78 10.35 7.52 1.99
CA ASP A 78 10.60 8.95 2.20
C ASP A 78 11.34 9.25 3.51
N HIS A 79 11.60 8.24 4.32
CA HIS A 79 12.29 8.34 5.61
C HIS A 79 11.60 9.27 6.62
N TRP A 80 10.28 9.34 6.55
CA TRP A 80 9.50 10.12 7.50
C TRP A 80 9.51 9.47 8.89
N GLU A 81 9.39 10.30 9.92
CA GLU A 81 9.09 9.80 11.26
C GLU A 81 7.68 9.17 11.28
N ASN A 82 7.53 8.10 12.06
CA ASN A 82 6.26 7.38 12.16
C ASN A 82 5.09 8.28 12.57
N ARG A 83 5.33 9.22 13.50
CA ARG A 83 4.30 10.17 13.93
C ARG A 83 3.82 11.08 12.81
N ARG A 84 4.73 11.53 11.96
CA ARG A 84 4.37 12.35 10.81
C ARG A 84 3.52 11.58 9.82
N ALA A 85 3.90 10.34 9.53
CA ALA A 85 3.14 9.46 8.64
C ALA A 85 1.73 9.18 9.21
N LEU A 86 1.63 8.97 10.52
CA LEU A 86 0.33 8.79 11.17
C LEU A 86 -0.53 10.06 11.08
N ARG A 87 0.06 11.24 11.31
CA ARG A 87 -0.69 12.49 11.17
C ARG A 87 -1.23 12.69 9.76
N GLU A 88 -0.45 12.36 8.74
CA GLU A 88 -0.93 12.41 7.36
C GLU A 88 -2.12 11.48 7.15
N ALA A 89 -2.03 10.23 7.60
CA ALA A 89 -3.12 9.27 7.49
C ALA A 89 -4.39 9.76 8.21
N MET A 90 -4.24 10.29 9.41
CA MET A 90 -5.35 10.83 10.19
C MET A 90 -5.97 12.06 9.52
N SER A 91 -5.17 12.97 8.98
CA SER A 91 -5.66 14.16 8.30
C SER A 91 -6.34 13.84 6.96
N ASN A 92 -6.04 12.69 6.36
CA ASN A 92 -6.69 12.20 5.16
C ASN A 92 -7.90 11.29 5.44
N GLY A 93 -8.37 11.26 6.67
CA GLY A 93 -9.63 10.65 7.04
C GLY A 93 -9.57 9.26 7.68
N MET A 94 -8.39 8.78 8.07
CA MET A 94 -8.33 7.53 8.85
C MET A 94 -9.17 7.67 10.11
N ASN A 95 -10.06 6.72 10.33
CA ASN A 95 -10.97 6.75 11.46
C ASN A 95 -10.19 6.59 12.78
N PHE A 96 -10.50 7.44 13.75
CA PHE A 96 -9.83 7.42 15.05
C PHE A 96 -10.06 6.12 15.85
N ILE A 97 -11.04 5.31 15.49
CA ILE A 97 -11.27 3.98 16.09
C ILE A 97 -10.39 2.89 15.47
N GLN A 98 -9.63 3.18 14.42
CA GLN A 98 -8.70 2.25 13.78
C GLN A 98 -7.42 2.07 14.60
N LEU A 99 -7.55 1.72 15.89
CA LEU A 99 -6.42 1.63 16.81
C LEU A 99 -5.34 0.62 16.38
N PRO A 100 -5.68 -0.58 15.89
CA PRO A 100 -4.64 -1.51 15.42
C PRO A 100 -3.80 -0.96 14.29
N ARG A 101 -4.40 -0.26 13.33
CA ARG A 101 -3.68 0.36 12.21
C ARG A 101 -2.83 1.55 12.65
N GLN A 102 -3.34 2.36 13.57
CA GLN A 102 -2.58 3.47 14.15
C GLN A 102 -1.36 2.96 14.91
N HIS A 103 -1.53 1.91 15.71
CA HIS A 103 -0.43 1.26 16.42
C HIS A 103 0.61 0.70 15.44
N TYR A 104 0.16 0.06 14.38
CA TYR A 104 1.02 -0.46 13.33
C TYR A 104 1.88 0.67 12.71
N ILE A 105 1.27 1.80 12.38
CA ILE A 105 1.99 2.95 11.82
C ILE A 105 3.02 3.48 12.82
N ARG A 106 2.65 3.63 14.09
CA ARG A 106 3.57 4.13 15.12
C ARG A 106 4.78 3.24 15.32
N THR A 107 4.62 1.94 15.16
CA THR A 107 5.65 0.93 15.46
C THR A 107 6.29 0.32 14.23
N PHE A 108 5.89 0.75 13.04
CA PHE A 108 6.45 0.26 11.80
C PHE A 108 7.96 0.54 11.73
N ARG A 109 8.73 -0.51 11.44
CA ARG A 109 10.18 -0.43 11.32
C ARG A 109 10.61 -0.71 9.89
N PRO A 110 11.16 0.27 9.16
CA PRO A 110 11.62 0.07 7.79
C PRO A 110 12.65 -1.05 7.67
N ALA A 111 13.53 -1.20 8.68
CA ALA A 111 14.56 -2.23 8.70
C ALA A 111 14.02 -3.66 8.72
N SER A 112 12.75 -3.88 9.10
CA SER A 112 12.12 -5.19 9.06
C SER A 112 11.70 -5.61 7.65
N ILE A 113 11.68 -4.68 6.71
CA ILE A 113 11.24 -4.91 5.33
C ILE A 113 12.48 -4.95 4.43
N HIS A 114 12.69 -6.09 3.79
CA HIS A 114 13.76 -6.28 2.82
C HIS A 114 13.13 -6.42 1.45
N LEU A 115 13.25 -5.38 0.63
CA LEU A 115 12.79 -5.42 -0.75
C LEU A 115 13.86 -6.08 -1.61
N GLU A 116 13.45 -7.02 -2.46
CA GLU A 116 14.34 -7.56 -3.47
C GLU A 116 14.66 -6.46 -4.49
N ALA A 117 15.93 -6.35 -4.86
CA ALA A 117 16.30 -5.48 -5.96
C ALA A 117 15.56 -5.94 -7.22
N ALA A 118 14.98 -4.98 -7.96
CA ALA A 118 14.41 -5.30 -9.25
C ALA A 118 15.48 -6.00 -10.10
N PRO A 119 15.12 -7.09 -10.82
CA PRO A 119 16.09 -7.75 -11.68
C PRO A 119 16.66 -6.74 -12.67
N LYS A 120 17.99 -6.62 -12.70
CA LYS A 120 18.64 -5.76 -13.68
C LYS A 120 18.23 -6.21 -15.07
N PRO A 121 17.85 -5.28 -15.95
CA PRO A 121 17.60 -5.66 -17.33
C PRO A 121 18.84 -6.38 -17.85
N SER A 122 18.61 -7.52 -18.52
CA SER A 122 19.69 -8.28 -19.14
C SER A 122 20.48 -7.33 -20.04
N SER A 123 21.79 -7.28 -19.85
CA SER A 123 22.66 -6.55 -20.78
C SER A 123 22.44 -7.09 -22.17
N PRO A 124 22.34 -6.23 -23.19
CA PRO A 124 22.27 -6.69 -24.56
C PRO A 124 23.54 -7.46 -24.97
#